data_d2b719ebb6f8032ed4dddebfc9f0261d
#
_entry.id   d2b719ebb6f8032ed4dddebfc9f0261d
#
_cell.length_a   1.000
_cell.length_b   1.000
_cell.length_c   1.000
_cell.angle_alpha   90.00
_cell.angle_beta   90.00
_cell.angle_gamma   90.00
#
_symmetry.space_group_name_H-M   'P 1'
#
loop_
_entity.id
_entity.type
_entity.pdbx_description
1 polymer ?
#
loop_
_entity_poly.entity_id
_entity_poly.type
_entity_poly.pdbx_seq_one_letter_code
_entity_poly.pdbx_strand_id
1 'polypeptide(L)'
;MKNKKWKRFQVLVGDCYDNLATLSENSDCWQQAFELLKEIILEERKTKPGVASELEKLEDETDYAYDISGWLEDCLDEMDMREEYEILLKMCEDLLTLFGWPEYTGSDLKMRKVFALLSLGRNQEAFSYFEKWLKKEPENIAAATAGIYACIATKDFEKGQELIDYFILNPNKCGNENDIIFTAASKFYEATGNKKAKKQIDKALKAYDEYLEKYFSEMDDLEFDDEDKFDIDEDDLPFD
;
A
#
# COMPACT_ATOMS: atom_id res chain seq x y z
N MET A 1 -7.16 31.82 6.74
CA MET A 1 -7.53 30.94 5.60
C MET A 1 -7.16 29.48 5.84
N LYS A 2 -5.96 29.18 6.35
CA LYS A 2 -5.45 27.84 6.69
C LYS A 2 -6.48 26.96 7.43
N ASN A 3 -7.03 27.46 8.54
CA ASN A 3 -7.98 26.72 9.38
C ASN A 3 -9.32 26.34 8.69
N LYS A 4 -9.75 27.08 7.64
CA LYS A 4 -11.03 26.77 6.95
C LYS A 4 -10.92 25.58 6.00
N LYS A 5 -9.77 25.43 5.29
CA LYS A 5 -9.56 24.33 4.37
C LYS A 5 -9.37 23.02 5.12
N TRP A 6 -8.56 23.00 6.17
CA TRP A 6 -8.41 21.84 7.04
C TRP A 6 -9.73 21.39 7.66
N LYS A 7 -10.55 22.34 8.17
CA LYS A 7 -11.90 22.00 8.65
C LYS A 7 -12.78 21.40 7.56
N ARG A 8 -12.69 21.93 6.32
CA ARG A 8 -13.44 21.36 5.19
C ARG A 8 -12.93 19.97 4.81
N PHE A 9 -11.60 19.76 4.85
CA PHE A 9 -11.00 18.44 4.63
C PHE A 9 -11.54 17.44 5.65
N GLN A 10 -11.54 17.79 6.92
CA GLN A 10 -12.07 16.94 8.00
C GLN A 10 -13.56 16.59 7.81
N VAL A 11 -14.37 17.51 7.32
CA VAL A 11 -15.78 17.23 6.98
C VAL A 11 -15.86 16.24 5.81
N LEU A 12 -15.08 16.46 4.75
CA LEU A 12 -15.06 15.54 3.59
C LEU A 12 -14.56 14.14 3.97
N VAL A 13 -13.57 14.04 4.87
CA VAL A 13 -13.12 12.75 5.40
C VAL A 13 -14.26 12.05 6.14
N GLY A 14 -15.02 12.76 6.98
CA GLY A 14 -16.24 12.22 7.61
C GLY A 14 -17.26 11.73 6.57
N ASP A 15 -17.52 12.53 5.53
CA ASP A 15 -18.42 12.14 4.43
C ASP A 15 -17.93 10.88 3.70
N CYS A 16 -16.59 10.68 3.58
CA CYS A 16 -16.00 9.47 3.01
C CYS A 16 -16.33 8.22 3.84
N TYR A 17 -16.13 8.28 5.15
CA TYR A 17 -16.44 7.15 6.03
C TYR A 17 -17.95 6.89 6.17
N ASP A 18 -18.78 7.93 6.14
CA ASP A 18 -20.24 7.78 6.04
C ASP A 18 -20.65 7.11 4.71
N ASN A 19 -19.94 7.41 3.63
CA ASN A 19 -20.11 6.75 2.34
C ASN A 19 -19.82 5.26 2.39
N LEU A 20 -18.72 4.84 3.08
CA LEU A 20 -18.42 3.43 3.34
C LEU A 20 -19.53 2.76 4.17
N ALA A 21 -19.92 3.37 5.27
CA ALA A 21 -20.92 2.81 6.18
C ALA A 21 -22.29 2.60 5.51
N THR A 22 -22.63 3.45 4.52
CA THR A 22 -23.89 3.35 3.76
C THR A 22 -23.78 2.54 2.48
N LEU A 23 -22.60 1.99 2.15
CA LEU A 23 -22.32 1.26 0.90
C LEU A 23 -22.74 2.05 -0.34
N SER A 24 -22.54 3.37 -0.31
CA SER A 24 -22.87 4.25 -1.45
C SER A 24 -21.92 3.99 -2.62
N GLU A 25 -22.46 3.93 -3.84
CA GLU A 25 -21.66 3.77 -5.07
C GLU A 25 -20.92 5.05 -5.49
N ASN A 26 -21.23 6.21 -4.89
CA ASN A 26 -20.64 7.50 -5.27
C ASN A 26 -19.29 7.69 -4.58
N SER A 27 -18.23 7.83 -5.37
CA SER A 27 -16.84 8.09 -4.92
C SER A 27 -16.46 9.58 -4.86
N ASP A 28 -17.39 10.50 -5.18
CA ASP A 28 -17.07 11.93 -5.32
C ASP A 28 -16.44 12.56 -4.06
N CYS A 29 -16.86 12.13 -2.86
CA CYS A 29 -16.31 12.65 -1.60
C CYS A 29 -14.81 12.33 -1.47
N TRP A 30 -14.38 11.13 -1.83
CA TRP A 30 -12.99 10.70 -1.80
C TRP A 30 -12.11 11.55 -2.73
N GLN A 31 -12.57 11.73 -3.97
CA GLN A 31 -11.87 12.55 -4.95
C GLN A 31 -11.81 14.03 -4.51
N GLN A 32 -12.91 14.59 -3.98
CA GLN A 32 -12.94 15.96 -3.50
C GLN A 32 -12.02 16.19 -2.30
N ALA A 33 -11.97 15.25 -1.37
CA ALA A 33 -11.08 15.31 -0.22
C ALA A 33 -9.60 15.24 -0.67
N PHE A 34 -9.28 14.34 -1.60
CA PHE A 34 -7.94 14.20 -2.17
C PHE A 34 -7.46 15.49 -2.89
N GLU A 35 -8.28 16.05 -3.77
CA GLU A 35 -7.93 17.30 -4.45
C GLU A 35 -7.81 18.48 -3.47
N LEU A 36 -8.64 18.54 -2.43
CA LEU A 36 -8.52 19.57 -1.39
C LEU A 36 -7.23 19.40 -0.57
N LEU A 37 -6.83 18.18 -0.23
CA LEU A 37 -5.56 17.92 0.45
C LEU A 37 -4.37 18.41 -0.39
N LYS A 38 -4.35 18.08 -1.69
CA LYS A 38 -3.33 18.58 -2.62
C LYS A 38 -3.29 20.10 -2.66
N GLU A 39 -4.46 20.73 -2.76
CA GLU A 39 -4.58 22.19 -2.77
C GLU A 39 -3.99 22.82 -1.50
N ILE A 40 -4.28 22.25 -0.33
CA ILE A 40 -3.73 22.70 0.96
C ILE A 40 -2.21 22.64 0.93
N ILE A 41 -1.64 21.49 0.56
CA ILE A 41 -0.19 21.28 0.54
C ILE A 41 0.50 22.26 -0.43
N LEU A 42 -0.03 22.38 -1.65
CA LEU A 42 0.54 23.26 -2.66
C LEU A 42 0.45 24.75 -2.29
N GLU A 43 -0.62 25.17 -1.58
CA GLU A 43 -0.72 26.55 -1.07
C GLU A 43 0.27 26.82 0.07
N GLU A 44 0.45 25.85 0.96
CA GLU A 44 1.41 25.99 2.06
C GLU A 44 2.84 26.10 1.54
N ARG A 45 3.19 25.30 0.52
CA ARG A 45 4.51 25.36 -0.14
C ARG A 45 4.81 26.69 -0.82
N LYS A 46 3.80 27.47 -1.23
CA LYS A 46 4.02 28.83 -1.76
C LYS A 46 4.60 29.79 -0.72
N THR A 47 4.27 29.58 0.56
CA THR A 47 4.72 30.43 1.66
C THR A 47 5.90 29.85 2.42
N LYS A 48 6.02 28.53 2.44
CA LYS A 48 7.08 27.77 3.11
C LYS A 48 7.57 26.66 2.17
N PRO A 49 8.51 26.94 1.25
CA PRO A 49 9.11 25.90 0.42
C PRO A 49 9.74 24.82 1.29
N GLY A 50 9.40 23.57 1.07
CA GLY A 50 9.87 22.42 1.85
C GLY A 50 8.92 21.93 2.93
N VAL A 51 7.81 22.62 3.18
CA VAL A 51 6.69 22.12 4.00
C VAL A 51 6.16 20.84 3.39
N ALA A 52 5.91 19.84 4.25
CA ALA A 52 5.37 18.55 3.84
C ALA A 52 6.15 17.93 2.66
N SER A 53 7.49 17.94 2.73
CA SER A 53 8.34 17.35 1.69
C SER A 53 8.17 15.82 1.61
N GLU A 54 7.75 15.19 2.69
CA GLU A 54 7.43 13.79 2.87
C GLU A 54 6.07 13.68 3.56
N LEU A 55 5.37 12.57 3.41
CA LEU A 55 4.04 12.38 4.00
C LEU A 55 4.11 12.43 5.55
N GLU A 56 5.08 11.77 6.14
CA GLU A 56 5.34 11.79 7.59
C GLU A 56 5.53 13.22 8.12
N LYS A 57 6.25 14.07 7.39
CA LYS A 57 6.42 15.49 7.78
C LYS A 57 5.13 16.29 7.72
N LEU A 58 4.20 15.91 6.85
CA LEU A 58 2.87 16.53 6.84
C LEU A 58 2.08 16.17 8.10
N GLU A 59 2.17 14.91 8.54
CA GLU A 59 1.56 14.47 9.81
C GLU A 59 2.14 15.24 11.00
N ASP A 60 3.47 15.33 11.10
CA ASP A 60 4.15 16.11 12.14
C ASP A 60 3.70 17.59 12.17
N GLU A 61 3.58 18.22 11.00
CA GLU A 61 3.18 19.63 10.87
C GLU A 61 1.72 19.89 11.26
N THR A 62 0.88 18.86 11.21
CA THR A 62 -0.52 18.92 11.64
C THR A 62 -0.72 18.41 13.08
N ASP A 63 0.37 18.02 13.76
CA ASP A 63 0.32 17.41 15.10
C ASP A 63 -0.60 16.19 15.13
N TYR A 64 -0.56 15.40 14.06
CA TYR A 64 -1.38 14.19 13.85
C TYR A 64 -2.89 14.43 14.00
N ALA A 65 -3.35 15.65 13.77
CA ALA A 65 -4.75 16.03 14.01
C ALA A 65 -5.74 15.44 13.01
N TYR A 66 -5.29 14.89 11.88
CA TYR A 66 -6.14 14.53 10.73
C TYR A 66 -5.98 13.10 10.24
N ASP A 67 -5.06 12.31 10.79
CA ASP A 67 -4.75 10.95 10.32
C ASP A 67 -4.70 10.86 8.78
N ILE A 68 -3.83 11.67 8.18
CA ILE A 68 -3.78 11.85 6.73
C ILE A 68 -3.30 10.58 6.06
N SER A 69 -2.32 9.90 6.65
CA SER A 69 -1.74 8.68 6.10
C SER A 69 -2.75 7.55 6.05
N GLY A 70 -3.47 7.30 7.16
CA GLY A 70 -4.51 6.27 7.22
C GLY A 70 -5.65 6.58 6.25
N TRP A 71 -6.11 7.82 6.21
CA TRP A 71 -7.14 8.22 5.26
C TRP A 71 -6.69 8.09 3.79
N LEU A 72 -5.42 8.39 3.46
CA LEU A 72 -4.90 8.24 2.09
C LEU A 72 -4.87 6.76 1.68
N GLU A 73 -4.48 5.86 2.58
CA GLU A 73 -4.50 4.43 2.35
C GLU A 73 -5.93 3.95 2.04
N ASP A 74 -6.89 4.28 2.91
CA ASP A 74 -8.31 3.97 2.70
C ASP A 74 -8.86 4.56 1.38
N CYS A 75 -8.44 5.79 1.03
CA CYS A 75 -8.85 6.44 -0.21
C CYS A 75 -8.36 5.69 -1.45
N LEU A 76 -7.12 5.22 -1.45
CA LEU A 76 -6.55 4.45 -2.56
C LEU A 76 -7.18 3.06 -2.65
N ASP A 77 -7.41 2.41 -1.51
CA ASP A 77 -8.07 1.11 -1.43
C ASP A 77 -9.50 1.20 -1.95
N GLU A 78 -10.22 2.26 -1.60
CA GLU A 78 -11.59 2.49 -2.06
C GLU A 78 -11.66 2.67 -3.58
N MET A 79 -10.70 3.40 -4.18
CA MET A 79 -10.63 3.54 -5.64
C MET A 79 -10.32 2.22 -6.33
N ASP A 80 -9.49 1.36 -5.73
CA ASP A 80 -9.17 0.03 -6.24
C ASP A 80 -10.39 -0.91 -6.14
N MET A 81 -11.05 -0.97 -4.99
CA MET A 81 -12.24 -1.80 -4.77
C MET A 81 -13.42 -1.42 -5.68
N ARG A 82 -13.53 -0.13 -6.04
CA ARG A 82 -14.55 0.36 -6.99
C ARG A 82 -14.14 0.22 -8.45
N GLU A 83 -12.96 -0.33 -8.72
CA GLU A 83 -12.39 -0.45 -10.07
C GLU A 83 -12.24 0.91 -10.79
N GLU A 84 -12.09 2.01 -10.02
CA GLU A 84 -11.88 3.36 -10.57
C GLU A 84 -10.41 3.60 -10.93
N TYR A 85 -9.85 2.75 -11.77
CA TYR A 85 -8.41 2.65 -12.03
C TYR A 85 -7.80 3.90 -12.67
N GLU A 86 -8.53 4.69 -13.47
CA GLU A 86 -8.02 5.96 -14.00
C GLU A 86 -7.81 6.97 -12.87
N ILE A 87 -8.70 6.99 -11.89
CA ILE A 87 -8.62 7.88 -10.72
C ILE A 87 -7.50 7.42 -9.80
N LEU A 88 -7.44 6.12 -9.48
CA LEU A 88 -6.37 5.51 -8.70
C LEU A 88 -4.99 5.80 -9.30
N LEU A 89 -4.85 5.59 -10.62
CA LEU A 89 -3.61 5.89 -11.35
C LEU A 89 -3.19 7.34 -11.18
N LYS A 90 -4.14 8.28 -11.35
CA LYS A 90 -3.87 9.71 -11.19
C LYS A 90 -3.49 10.05 -9.75
N MET A 91 -4.17 9.49 -8.75
CA MET A 91 -3.86 9.72 -7.34
C MET A 91 -2.45 9.21 -7.00
N CYS A 92 -2.08 8.01 -7.44
CA CYS A 92 -0.73 7.49 -7.25
C CYS A 92 0.33 8.39 -7.90
N GLU A 93 0.11 8.88 -9.13
CA GLU A 93 1.03 9.79 -9.83
C GLU A 93 1.18 11.13 -9.11
N ASP A 94 0.07 11.67 -8.63
CA ASP A 94 0.05 12.92 -7.87
C ASP A 94 0.83 12.76 -6.55
N LEU A 95 0.62 11.70 -5.78
CA LEU A 95 1.33 11.43 -4.52
C LEU A 95 2.82 11.18 -4.74
N LEU A 96 3.19 10.42 -5.79
CA LEU A 96 4.58 10.18 -6.15
C LEU A 96 5.32 11.46 -6.57
N THR A 97 4.59 12.48 -7.03
CA THR A 97 5.12 13.78 -7.40
C THR A 97 5.08 14.77 -6.23
N LEU A 98 4.07 14.67 -5.39
CA LEU A 98 3.82 15.60 -4.30
C LEU A 98 4.81 15.43 -3.14
N PHE A 99 5.20 14.19 -2.85
CA PHE A 99 6.09 13.87 -1.74
C PHE A 99 7.42 13.26 -2.21
N GLY A 100 8.46 13.42 -1.40
CA GLY A 100 9.67 12.62 -1.48
C GLY A 100 9.45 11.26 -0.83
N TRP A 101 9.98 10.22 -1.45
CA TRP A 101 9.83 8.83 -1.00
C TRP A 101 11.22 8.21 -0.84
N PRO A 102 11.89 8.39 0.34
CA PRO A 102 13.19 7.77 0.59
C PRO A 102 13.09 6.26 0.76
N GLU A 103 14.16 5.55 0.50
CA GLU A 103 14.38 4.14 0.88
C GLU A 103 13.21 3.18 0.62
N TYR A 104 12.62 3.18 -0.55
CA TYR A 104 11.49 2.30 -0.91
C TYR A 104 10.12 2.64 -0.28
N THR A 105 10.00 3.70 0.52
CA THR A 105 8.74 4.08 1.18
C THR A 105 7.58 4.35 0.19
N GLY A 106 7.88 4.65 -1.07
CA GLY A 106 6.88 4.81 -2.12
C GLY A 106 6.56 3.53 -2.91
N SER A 107 7.01 2.36 -2.45
CA SER A 107 6.85 1.11 -3.20
C SER A 107 5.40 0.70 -3.39
N ASP A 108 4.55 0.89 -2.38
CA ASP A 108 3.12 0.62 -2.48
C ASP A 108 2.46 1.46 -3.59
N LEU A 109 2.67 2.76 -3.59
CA LEU A 109 2.12 3.65 -4.63
C LEU A 109 2.60 3.29 -6.04
N LYS A 110 3.88 2.90 -6.18
CA LYS A 110 4.42 2.46 -7.47
C LYS A 110 3.81 1.14 -7.92
N MET A 111 3.57 0.22 -6.99
CA MET A 111 2.93 -1.06 -7.26
C MET A 111 1.45 -0.87 -7.64
N ARG A 112 0.69 -0.06 -6.89
CA ARG A 112 -0.69 0.33 -7.22
C ARG A 112 -0.76 0.99 -8.61
N LYS A 113 0.19 1.86 -8.94
CA LYS A 113 0.29 2.45 -10.28
C LYS A 113 0.44 1.38 -11.37
N VAL A 114 1.31 0.39 -11.19
CA VAL A 114 1.46 -0.71 -12.16
C VAL A 114 0.16 -1.49 -12.29
N PHE A 115 -0.48 -1.83 -11.18
CA PHE A 115 -1.73 -2.60 -11.20
C PHE A 115 -2.88 -1.82 -11.84
N ALA A 116 -3.02 -0.52 -11.56
CA ALA A 116 -4.00 0.33 -12.24
C ALA A 116 -3.76 0.36 -13.76
N LEU A 117 -2.51 0.50 -14.21
CA LEU A 117 -2.17 0.43 -15.64
C LEU A 117 -2.53 -0.93 -16.26
N LEU A 118 -2.28 -2.04 -15.57
CA LEU A 118 -2.63 -3.38 -16.03
C LEU A 118 -4.16 -3.56 -16.12
N SER A 119 -4.89 -3.11 -15.11
CA SER A 119 -6.37 -3.16 -15.07
C SER A 119 -7.00 -2.32 -16.20
N LEU A 120 -6.36 -1.21 -16.58
CA LEU A 120 -6.74 -0.38 -17.73
C LEU A 120 -6.31 -0.97 -19.09
N GLY A 121 -5.66 -2.12 -19.12
CA GLY A 121 -5.13 -2.73 -20.35
C GLY A 121 -3.89 -2.01 -20.93
N ARG A 122 -3.30 -1.07 -20.18
CA ARG A 122 -2.11 -0.28 -20.58
C ARG A 122 -0.82 -1.07 -20.30
N ASN A 123 -0.77 -2.34 -20.72
CA ASN A 123 0.23 -3.32 -20.37
C ASN A 123 1.68 -2.87 -20.69
N GLN A 124 1.88 -2.22 -21.86
CA GLN A 124 3.20 -1.78 -22.28
C GLN A 124 3.73 -0.60 -21.44
N GLU A 125 2.81 0.24 -20.94
CA GLU A 125 3.17 1.32 -20.03
C GLU A 125 3.54 0.78 -18.64
N ALA A 126 2.76 -0.18 -18.13
CA ALA A 126 3.05 -0.90 -16.90
C ALA A 126 4.44 -1.56 -16.97
N PHE A 127 4.72 -2.29 -18.06
CA PHE A 127 6.01 -2.94 -18.31
C PHE A 127 7.16 -1.92 -18.32
N SER A 128 7.03 -0.85 -19.11
CA SER A 128 8.06 0.19 -19.19
C SER A 128 8.29 0.92 -17.87
N TYR A 129 7.24 1.02 -17.04
CA TYR A 129 7.33 1.67 -15.75
C TYR A 129 8.09 0.81 -14.74
N PHE A 130 7.75 -0.48 -14.61
CA PHE A 130 8.44 -1.37 -13.68
C PHE A 130 9.93 -1.53 -14.03
N GLU A 131 10.28 -1.63 -15.31
CA GLU A 131 11.70 -1.72 -15.72
C GLU A 131 12.51 -0.51 -15.26
N LYS A 132 11.95 0.69 -15.41
CA LYS A 132 12.61 1.92 -14.93
C LYS A 132 12.70 1.96 -13.42
N TRP A 133 11.69 1.44 -12.74
CA TRP A 133 11.65 1.37 -11.29
C TRP A 133 12.69 0.36 -10.78
N LEU A 134 12.65 -0.88 -11.24
CA LEU A 134 13.60 -1.92 -10.83
C LEU A 134 15.05 -1.56 -11.17
N LYS A 135 15.30 -0.85 -12.28
CA LYS A 135 16.64 -0.35 -12.61
C LYS A 135 17.18 0.63 -11.56
N LYS A 136 16.32 1.40 -10.91
CA LYS A 136 16.70 2.35 -9.84
C LYS A 136 16.82 1.68 -8.49
N GLU A 137 16.02 0.66 -8.28
CA GLU A 137 15.87 -0.05 -7.01
C GLU A 137 15.97 -1.58 -7.27
N PRO A 138 17.17 -2.09 -7.59
CA PRO A 138 17.36 -3.46 -8.10
C PRO A 138 17.01 -4.57 -7.10
N GLU A 139 17.01 -4.27 -5.80
CA GLU A 139 16.68 -5.23 -4.73
C GLU A 139 15.24 -5.07 -4.22
N ASN A 140 14.43 -4.23 -4.86
CA ASN A 140 13.07 -3.96 -4.42
C ASN A 140 12.11 -5.08 -4.83
N ILE A 141 11.66 -5.86 -3.85
CA ILE A 141 10.74 -7.00 -4.04
C ILE A 141 9.39 -6.55 -4.63
N ALA A 142 8.86 -5.40 -4.19
CA ALA A 142 7.61 -4.88 -4.74
C ALA A 142 7.75 -4.52 -6.23
N ALA A 143 8.91 -3.98 -6.65
CA ALA A 143 9.19 -3.70 -8.06
C ALA A 143 9.26 -5.00 -8.89
N ALA A 144 9.90 -6.03 -8.36
CA ALA A 144 9.97 -7.34 -9.01
C ALA A 144 8.59 -8.01 -9.08
N THR A 145 7.81 -7.94 -8.00
CA THR A 145 6.43 -8.42 -7.94
C THR A 145 5.57 -7.78 -9.03
N ALA A 146 5.55 -6.45 -9.08
CA ALA A 146 4.83 -5.71 -10.12
C ALA A 146 5.34 -6.07 -11.53
N GLY A 147 6.65 -6.27 -11.67
CA GLY A 147 7.29 -6.72 -12.91
C GLY A 147 6.82 -8.09 -13.39
N ILE A 148 6.66 -9.05 -12.49
CA ILE A 148 6.15 -10.38 -12.82
C ILE A 148 4.73 -10.28 -13.40
N TYR A 149 3.84 -9.50 -12.79
CA TYR A 149 2.48 -9.27 -13.31
C TYR A 149 2.49 -8.57 -14.67
N ALA A 150 3.37 -7.58 -14.87
CA ALA A 150 3.53 -6.91 -16.16
C ALA A 150 4.06 -7.87 -17.24
N CYS A 151 4.99 -8.76 -16.88
CA CYS A 151 5.49 -9.83 -17.79
C CYS A 151 4.39 -10.82 -18.17
N ILE A 152 3.51 -11.19 -17.23
CA ILE A 152 2.34 -12.04 -17.56
C ILE A 152 1.45 -11.32 -18.57
N ALA A 153 1.12 -10.05 -18.35
CA ALA A 153 0.22 -9.28 -19.22
C ALA A 153 0.79 -9.03 -20.61
N THR A 154 2.11 -8.85 -20.74
CA THR A 154 2.82 -8.67 -22.00
C THR A 154 3.27 -9.98 -22.65
N LYS A 155 3.13 -11.11 -21.92
CA LYS A 155 3.62 -12.44 -22.30
C LYS A 155 5.14 -12.54 -22.46
N ASP A 156 5.88 -11.67 -21.77
CA ASP A 156 7.34 -11.76 -21.68
C ASP A 156 7.73 -12.74 -20.56
N PHE A 157 7.51 -14.03 -20.84
CA PHE A 157 7.74 -15.08 -19.86
C PHE A 157 9.21 -15.36 -19.58
N GLU A 158 10.11 -15.00 -20.49
CA GLU A 158 11.55 -15.10 -20.25
C GLU A 158 11.96 -14.13 -19.14
N LYS A 159 11.58 -12.87 -19.26
CA LYS A 159 11.85 -11.84 -18.26
C LYS A 159 11.18 -12.13 -16.92
N GLY A 160 9.93 -12.60 -16.94
CA GLY A 160 9.22 -13.00 -15.72
C GLY A 160 9.92 -14.13 -14.97
N GLN A 161 10.45 -15.15 -15.68
CA GLN A 161 11.23 -16.23 -15.06
C GLN A 161 12.56 -15.72 -14.47
N GLU A 162 13.27 -14.83 -15.20
CA GLU A 162 14.50 -14.21 -14.67
C GLU A 162 14.26 -13.48 -13.31
N LEU A 163 13.15 -12.75 -13.20
CA LEU A 163 12.77 -12.08 -11.95
C LEU A 163 12.53 -13.09 -10.83
N ILE A 164 11.79 -14.15 -11.10
CA ILE A 164 11.50 -15.20 -10.13
C ILE A 164 12.80 -15.86 -9.66
N ASP A 165 13.68 -16.24 -10.59
CA ASP A 165 14.93 -16.92 -10.29
C ASP A 165 15.89 -16.04 -9.46
N TYR A 166 15.86 -14.72 -9.69
CA TYR A 166 16.69 -13.78 -8.96
C TYR A 166 16.19 -13.53 -7.53
N PHE A 167 14.88 -13.35 -7.34
CA PHE A 167 14.31 -12.96 -6.05
C PHE A 167 13.87 -14.15 -5.19
N ILE A 168 13.56 -15.31 -5.77
CA ILE A 168 13.17 -16.52 -5.05
C ILE A 168 14.30 -17.54 -5.04
N LEU A 169 15.29 -17.31 -4.18
CA LEU A 169 16.44 -18.21 -4.06
C LEU A 169 16.08 -19.59 -3.47
N ASN A 170 15.06 -19.68 -2.65
CA ASN A 170 14.55 -20.93 -2.08
C ASN A 170 13.02 -21.00 -2.22
N PRO A 171 12.49 -21.75 -3.20
CA PRO A 171 11.06 -21.83 -3.48
C PRO A 171 10.24 -22.60 -2.42
N ASN A 172 10.87 -23.08 -1.35
CA ASN A 172 10.20 -23.71 -0.20
C ASN A 172 10.13 -22.79 1.03
N LYS A 173 10.70 -21.57 0.96
CA LYS A 173 10.79 -20.65 2.10
C LYS A 173 10.08 -19.32 1.77
N CYS A 174 8.78 -19.30 2.01
CA CYS A 174 7.96 -18.09 2.03
C CYS A 174 7.97 -17.48 3.44
N GLY A 175 7.90 -16.15 3.54
CA GLY A 175 7.83 -15.41 4.79
C GLY A 175 7.44 -13.95 4.55
N ASN A 176 7.29 -13.18 5.61
CA ASN A 176 6.80 -11.80 5.60
C ASN A 176 7.53 -10.86 4.61
N GLU A 177 8.81 -11.11 4.37
CA GLU A 177 9.61 -10.24 3.48
C GLU A 177 9.41 -10.56 1.99
N ASN A 178 8.79 -11.71 1.64
CA ASN A 178 8.75 -12.17 0.25
C ASN A 178 7.43 -12.84 -0.19
N ASP A 179 6.41 -12.86 0.64
CA ASP A 179 5.11 -13.47 0.34
C ASP A 179 4.45 -12.90 -0.92
N ILE A 180 4.59 -11.58 -1.14
CA ILE A 180 4.03 -10.91 -2.33
C ILE A 180 4.65 -11.44 -3.63
N ILE A 181 5.96 -11.71 -3.66
CA ILE A 181 6.60 -12.23 -4.87
C ILE A 181 6.32 -13.73 -5.06
N PHE A 182 6.12 -14.50 -3.98
CA PHE A 182 5.64 -15.87 -4.08
C PHE A 182 4.23 -15.93 -4.68
N THR A 183 3.35 -15.01 -4.27
CA THR A 183 2.01 -14.87 -4.86
C THR A 183 2.08 -14.57 -6.35
N ALA A 184 2.92 -13.63 -6.76
CA ALA A 184 3.15 -13.31 -8.17
C ALA A 184 3.74 -14.50 -8.95
N ALA A 185 4.69 -15.24 -8.37
CA ALA A 185 5.28 -16.43 -8.98
C ALA A 185 4.25 -17.56 -9.16
N SER A 186 3.33 -17.76 -8.22
CA SER A 186 2.22 -18.70 -8.37
C SER A 186 1.36 -18.35 -9.60
N LYS A 187 0.98 -17.07 -9.74
CA LYS A 187 0.22 -16.56 -10.91
C LYS A 187 1.00 -16.71 -12.22
N PHE A 188 2.30 -16.45 -12.19
CA PHE A 188 3.17 -16.63 -13.35
C PHE A 188 3.22 -18.11 -13.80
N TYR A 189 3.42 -19.04 -12.87
CA TYR A 189 3.44 -20.46 -13.20
C TYR A 189 2.07 -21.00 -13.63
N GLU A 190 0.99 -20.40 -13.18
CA GLU A 190 -0.35 -20.65 -13.70
C GLU A 190 -0.47 -20.21 -15.16
N ALA A 191 -0.06 -18.98 -15.47
CA ALA A 191 -0.12 -18.40 -16.82
C ALA A 191 0.76 -19.15 -17.84
N THR A 192 1.92 -19.67 -17.39
CA THR A 192 2.84 -20.44 -18.22
C THR A 192 2.52 -21.94 -18.27
N GLY A 193 1.56 -22.43 -17.49
CA GLY A 193 1.19 -23.84 -17.40
C GLY A 193 2.22 -24.72 -16.67
N ASN A 194 3.17 -24.14 -15.93
CA ASN A 194 4.16 -24.89 -15.16
C ASN A 194 3.59 -25.41 -13.84
N LYS A 195 2.76 -26.45 -13.92
CA LYS A 195 2.05 -27.03 -12.76
C LYS A 195 2.97 -27.49 -11.64
N LYS A 196 4.20 -27.98 -11.98
CA LYS A 196 5.14 -28.47 -10.97
C LYS A 196 5.69 -27.33 -10.13
N ALA A 197 6.15 -26.26 -10.75
CA ALA A 197 6.66 -25.08 -10.06
C ALA A 197 5.54 -24.40 -9.27
N LYS A 198 4.35 -24.22 -9.87
CA LYS A 198 3.18 -23.68 -9.17
C LYS A 198 2.89 -24.43 -7.88
N LYS A 199 2.79 -25.77 -7.94
CA LYS A 199 2.53 -26.60 -6.76
C LYS A 199 3.57 -26.42 -5.66
N GLN A 200 4.83 -26.19 -6.01
CA GLN A 200 5.90 -25.96 -5.06
C GLN A 200 5.74 -24.61 -4.34
N ILE A 201 5.47 -23.55 -5.11
CA ILE A 201 5.22 -22.19 -4.59
C ILE A 201 3.96 -22.17 -3.72
N ASP A 202 2.85 -22.73 -4.20
CA ASP A 202 1.58 -22.76 -3.44
C ASP A 202 1.73 -23.51 -2.12
N LYS A 203 2.58 -24.55 -2.07
CA LYS A 203 2.87 -25.24 -0.83
C LYS A 203 3.63 -24.37 0.18
N ALA A 204 4.55 -23.53 -0.31
CA ALA A 204 5.31 -22.63 0.56
C ALA A 204 4.42 -21.49 1.08
N LEU A 205 3.56 -20.92 0.23
CA LEU A 205 2.55 -19.93 0.63
C LEU A 205 1.64 -20.50 1.71
N LYS A 206 1.05 -21.67 1.46
CA LYS A 206 0.16 -22.32 2.43
C LYS A 206 0.83 -22.58 3.78
N ALA A 207 2.10 -23.00 3.77
CA ALA A 207 2.83 -23.22 5.02
C ALA A 207 3.08 -21.91 5.79
N TYR A 208 3.23 -20.79 5.07
CA TYR A 208 3.35 -19.47 5.67
C TYR A 208 2.00 -18.99 6.23
N ASP A 209 0.91 -19.17 5.51
CA ASP A 209 -0.45 -18.85 5.98
C ASP A 209 -0.80 -19.62 7.27
N GLU A 210 -0.52 -20.95 7.30
CA GLU A 210 -0.72 -21.79 8.49
C GLU A 210 0.14 -21.32 9.69
N TYR A 211 1.35 -20.81 9.41
CA TYR A 211 2.20 -20.21 10.45
C TYR A 211 1.59 -18.92 11.00
N LEU A 212 1.09 -18.03 10.13
CA LEU A 212 0.45 -16.78 10.55
C LEU A 212 -0.82 -17.02 11.37
N GLU A 213 -1.69 -17.93 10.91
CA GLU A 213 -2.92 -18.31 11.65
C GLU A 213 -2.59 -18.77 13.07
N LYS A 214 -1.57 -19.62 13.20
CA LYS A 214 -1.10 -20.08 14.51
C LYS A 214 -0.54 -18.93 15.36
N TYR A 215 0.29 -18.08 14.77
CA TYR A 215 0.92 -16.95 15.46
C TYR A 215 -0.13 -15.99 16.04
N PHE A 216 -1.13 -15.61 15.25
CA PHE A 216 -2.20 -14.72 15.71
C PHE A 216 -3.10 -15.39 16.75
N SER A 217 -3.42 -16.68 16.59
CA SER A 217 -4.19 -17.43 17.60
C SER A 217 -3.48 -17.49 18.95
N GLU A 218 -2.14 -17.66 18.97
CA GLU A 218 -1.36 -17.67 20.20
C GLU A 218 -1.27 -16.24 20.82
N MET A 219 -1.34 -15.17 20.04
CA MET A 219 -1.38 -13.79 20.55
C MET A 219 -2.74 -13.46 21.18
N ASP A 220 -3.84 -13.85 20.55
CA ASP A 220 -5.19 -13.63 21.08
C ASP A 220 -5.36 -14.33 22.45
N ASP A 221 -4.77 -15.51 22.63
CA ASP A 221 -4.79 -16.22 23.90
C ASP A 221 -3.99 -15.49 25.01
N LEU A 222 -2.98 -14.68 24.66
CA LEU A 222 -2.17 -13.94 25.61
C LEU A 222 -2.83 -12.62 26.08
N GLU A 223 -3.62 -11.97 25.23
CA GLU A 223 -4.31 -10.72 25.58
C GLU A 223 -5.48 -10.94 26.57
N PHE A 224 -6.04 -12.14 26.66
CA PHE A 224 -7.13 -12.46 27.58
C PHE A 224 -6.70 -12.84 29.01
N ASP A 225 -5.42 -13.13 29.24
CA ASP A 225 -4.90 -13.50 30.57
C ASP A 225 -4.47 -12.30 31.45
N ASP A 226 -4.42 -11.07 30.90
CA ASP A 226 -3.94 -9.88 31.62
C ASP A 226 -5.05 -9.01 32.29
N GLU A 227 -6.33 -9.39 32.24
CA GLU A 227 -7.39 -8.64 32.92
C GLU A 227 -7.40 -8.77 34.46
N ASP A 228 -6.57 -9.60 35.07
CA ASP A 228 -6.63 -9.89 36.51
C ASP A 228 -5.48 -9.31 37.37
N LYS A 229 -4.61 -8.44 36.83
CA LYS A 229 -3.46 -7.90 37.63
C LYS A 229 -3.12 -6.43 37.34
N PHE A 230 -4.06 -5.51 37.48
CA PHE A 230 -3.73 -4.13 37.78
C PHE A 230 -4.50 -3.66 39.00
N ASP A 231 -4.15 -4.23 40.16
CA ASP A 231 -4.33 -3.51 41.43
C ASP A 231 -3.26 -2.42 41.47
N ILE A 232 -3.58 -1.23 40.98
CA ILE A 232 -2.78 -0.04 41.23
C ILE A 232 -3.22 0.44 42.61
N ASP A 233 -2.35 0.19 43.61
CA ASP A 233 -2.46 0.84 44.91
C ASP A 233 -2.41 2.36 44.67
N GLU A 234 -3.48 3.10 45.04
CA GLU A 234 -3.58 4.55 44.89
C GLU A 234 -2.52 5.33 45.69
N ASP A 235 -1.73 4.63 46.52
CA ASP A 235 -0.68 5.21 47.36
C ASP A 235 0.69 5.39 46.67
N ASP A 236 0.86 4.94 45.43
CA ASP A 236 2.13 4.98 44.65
C ASP A 236 2.18 6.05 43.56
N LEU A 237 1.27 7.01 43.54
CA LEU A 237 1.32 8.13 42.59
C LEU A 237 2.26 9.23 43.10
N PRO A 238 3.37 9.56 42.40
CA PRO A 238 4.32 10.58 42.85
C PRO A 238 3.91 11.98 42.42
N PHE A 239 2.83 12.50 42.98
CA PHE A 239 2.50 13.94 42.90
C PHE A 239 1.85 14.41 44.18
N ASP A 240 2.68 14.97 45.08
CA ASP A 240 2.35 16.09 45.93
C ASP A 240 2.85 17.40 45.28
#